data_d25a58b28399069161c453939fcbe62f
#
_entry.id   d25a58b28399069161c453939fcbe62f
#
_cell.length_a   1.000
_cell.length_b   1.000
_cell.length_c   1.000
_cell.angle_alpha   90.00
_cell.angle_beta   90.00
_cell.angle_gamma   90.00
#
_symmetry.space_group_name_H-M   'P 1'
#
loop_
_entity.id
_entity.type
_entity.pdbx_description
1 polymer ?
#
loop_
_entity_poly.entity_id
_entity_poly.type
_entity_poly.pdbx_seq_one_letter_code
_entity_poly.pdbx_strand_id
1 'polypeptide(L)'
;MGLLDGKTAVVTGAARGIGKAIALKFAQEGANIAFTDLVIDENAEATAKEIEALGVKAKAYASNAASFEDTAKVVEAIHADFGRIDILVNNAGITRDGLMMRMTEQQWDMVINVNLKSAFNFIHACTPIMMRQKGGSIINMASVVGVHGNAGQANYSASKAGMIALAKSIAQELGSR
;
A
#
# COMPACT_ATOMS: atom_id res chain seq x y z
N MET A 1 11.06 23.61 -4.75
CA MET A 1 9.66 23.24 -4.55
C MET A 1 9.42 21.95 -5.30
N GLY A 2 9.14 20.86 -4.56
CA GLY A 2 8.91 19.53 -5.14
C GLY A 2 7.50 19.41 -5.69
N LEU A 3 7.27 18.39 -6.51
CA LEU A 3 5.95 18.11 -7.11
C LEU A 3 4.88 17.75 -6.07
N LEU A 4 5.31 17.26 -4.89
CA LEU A 4 4.45 16.75 -3.83
C LEU A 4 4.53 17.57 -2.53
N ASP A 5 5.04 18.81 -2.60
CA ASP A 5 5.13 19.68 -1.42
C ASP A 5 3.78 19.82 -0.71
N GLY A 6 3.77 19.59 0.62
CA GLY A 6 2.57 19.66 1.46
C GLY A 6 1.59 18.49 1.31
N LYS A 7 1.93 17.46 0.51
CA LYS A 7 1.18 16.22 0.39
C LYS A 7 1.61 15.19 1.43
N THR A 8 0.72 14.29 1.77
CA THR A 8 1.02 13.13 2.60
C THR A 8 0.76 11.85 1.81
N ALA A 9 1.77 11.01 1.70
CA ALA A 9 1.69 9.71 1.07
C ALA A 9 1.70 8.59 2.12
N VAL A 10 0.80 7.63 1.96
CA VAL A 10 0.78 6.37 2.69
C VAL A 10 1.31 5.27 1.78
N VAL A 11 2.36 4.58 2.18
CA VAL A 11 2.97 3.49 1.40
C VAL A 11 2.98 2.21 2.23
N THR A 12 2.30 1.17 1.76
CA THR A 12 2.24 -0.11 2.49
C THR A 12 3.41 -1.02 2.14
N GLY A 13 3.96 -1.73 3.15
CA GLY A 13 5.11 -2.62 2.96
C GLY A 13 6.37 -1.87 2.55
N ALA A 14 6.67 -0.74 3.19
CA ALA A 14 7.73 0.15 2.74
C ALA A 14 8.94 0.23 3.68
N ALA A 15 9.10 -0.70 4.60
CA ALA A 15 10.34 -0.80 5.39
C ALA A 15 11.57 -1.08 4.49
N ARG A 16 11.37 -1.68 3.31
CA ARG A 16 12.42 -2.08 2.37
C ARG A 16 11.91 -2.20 0.93
N GLY A 17 12.83 -2.52 0.01
CA GLY A 17 12.51 -2.88 -1.38
C GLY A 17 11.82 -1.77 -2.17
N ILE A 18 10.85 -2.16 -2.99
CA ILE A 18 10.14 -1.25 -3.90
C ILE A 18 9.37 -0.18 -3.11
N GLY A 19 8.68 -0.57 -2.03
CA GLY A 19 7.94 0.37 -1.18
C GLY A 19 8.84 1.46 -0.58
N LYS A 20 10.02 1.08 -0.06
CA LYS A 20 11.03 2.03 0.42
C LYS A 20 11.48 2.98 -0.69
N ALA A 21 11.79 2.46 -1.88
CA ALA A 21 12.22 3.29 -3.02
C ALA A 21 11.13 4.31 -3.44
N ILE A 22 9.86 3.91 -3.44
CA ILE A 22 8.72 4.80 -3.70
C ILE A 22 8.64 5.89 -2.61
N ALA A 23 8.71 5.48 -1.33
CA ALA A 23 8.64 6.41 -0.21
C ALA A 23 9.76 7.46 -0.26
N LEU A 24 11.00 7.04 -0.52
CA LEU A 24 12.15 7.93 -0.69
C LEU A 24 11.96 8.88 -1.89
N LYS A 25 11.48 8.37 -3.03
CA LYS A 25 11.25 9.22 -4.20
C LYS A 25 10.17 10.27 -3.94
N PHE A 26 9.08 9.91 -3.28
CA PHE A 26 8.02 10.86 -2.91
C PHE A 26 8.52 11.90 -1.89
N ALA A 27 9.35 11.48 -0.93
CA ALA A 27 10.00 12.39 0.01
C ALA A 27 10.92 13.40 -0.67
N GLN A 28 11.71 12.98 -1.66
CA GLN A 28 12.54 13.86 -2.50
C GLN A 28 11.70 14.90 -3.25
N GLU A 29 10.46 14.57 -3.57
CA GLU A 29 9.51 15.50 -4.21
C GLU A 29 8.69 16.32 -3.18
N GLY A 30 9.05 16.25 -1.89
CA GLY A 30 8.48 17.07 -0.82
C GLY A 30 7.28 16.48 -0.08
N ALA A 31 6.89 15.24 -0.35
CA ALA A 31 5.81 14.60 0.38
C ALA A 31 6.23 14.19 1.79
N ASN A 32 5.34 14.37 2.76
CA ASN A 32 5.41 13.69 4.04
C ASN A 32 5.04 12.21 3.85
N ILE A 33 5.71 11.32 4.56
CA ILE A 33 5.58 9.88 4.36
C ILE A 33 5.10 9.20 5.64
N ALA A 34 3.93 8.58 5.57
CA ALA A 34 3.51 7.53 6.47
C ALA A 34 3.71 6.18 5.77
N PHE A 35 4.36 5.24 6.41
CA PHE A 35 4.45 3.92 5.81
C PHE A 35 4.15 2.82 6.82
N THR A 36 3.65 1.70 6.31
CA THR A 36 3.30 0.55 7.16
C THR A 36 4.15 -0.65 6.81
N ASP A 37 4.42 -1.46 7.80
CA ASP A 37 4.93 -2.82 7.64
C ASP A 37 4.35 -3.71 8.74
N LEU A 38 4.51 -5.04 8.63
CA LEU A 38 3.96 -5.96 9.62
C LEU A 38 4.55 -5.73 11.01
N VAL A 39 5.84 -5.42 11.06
CA VAL A 39 6.58 -5.06 12.28
C VAL A 39 7.46 -3.85 12.02
N ILE A 40 7.73 -3.07 13.06
CA ILE A 40 8.73 -2.01 13.01
C ILE A 40 10.05 -2.59 13.51
N ASP A 41 10.84 -3.00 12.56
CA ASP A 41 12.19 -3.52 12.77
C ASP A 41 13.26 -2.45 12.44
N GLU A 42 14.53 -2.83 12.54
CA GLU A 42 15.67 -1.95 12.23
C GLU A 42 15.60 -1.37 10.80
N ASN A 43 15.05 -2.12 9.83
CA ASN A 43 14.88 -1.63 8.46
C ASN A 43 13.83 -0.52 8.39
N ALA A 44 12.72 -0.67 9.10
CA ALA A 44 11.68 0.36 9.16
C ALA A 44 12.20 1.63 9.84
N GLU A 45 12.94 1.50 10.95
CA GLU A 45 13.56 2.64 11.63
C GLU A 45 14.60 3.35 10.75
N ALA A 46 15.47 2.58 10.07
CA ALA A 46 16.44 3.14 9.15
C ALA A 46 15.77 3.87 7.98
N THR A 47 14.72 3.30 7.42
CA THR A 47 13.95 3.92 6.33
C THR A 47 13.29 5.22 6.78
N ALA A 48 12.71 5.27 7.97
CA ALA A 48 12.13 6.50 8.51
C ALA A 48 13.19 7.60 8.65
N LYS A 49 14.36 7.28 9.21
CA LYS A 49 15.49 8.23 9.34
C LYS A 49 16.01 8.73 7.99
N GLU A 50 16.13 7.84 6.99
CA GLU A 50 16.54 8.24 5.64
C GLU A 50 15.54 9.23 5.02
N ILE A 51 14.25 9.02 5.22
CA ILE A 51 13.20 9.91 4.72
C ILE A 51 13.23 11.26 5.46
N GLU A 52 13.35 11.24 6.79
CA GLU A 52 13.45 12.46 7.60
C GLU A 52 14.66 13.32 7.23
N ALA A 53 15.79 12.67 6.86
CA ALA A 53 16.98 13.37 6.38
C ALA A 53 16.76 14.19 5.09
N LEU A 54 15.68 13.91 4.34
CA LEU A 54 15.27 14.69 3.18
C LEU A 54 14.46 15.94 3.55
N GLY A 55 14.22 16.20 4.85
CA GLY A 55 13.55 17.40 5.35
C GLY A 55 12.02 17.33 5.40
N VAL A 56 11.44 16.14 5.25
CA VAL A 56 10.00 15.90 5.33
C VAL A 56 9.67 15.10 6.60
N LYS A 57 8.41 15.11 7.00
CA LYS A 57 7.93 14.26 8.10
C LYS A 57 7.84 12.82 7.65
N ALA A 58 8.37 11.89 8.45
CA ALA A 58 8.23 10.46 8.23
C ALA A 58 7.78 9.75 9.51
N LYS A 59 6.96 8.70 9.36
CA LYS A 59 6.62 7.81 10.47
C LYS A 59 6.27 6.43 9.96
N ALA A 60 6.84 5.42 10.61
CA ALA A 60 6.54 4.02 10.41
C ALA A 60 5.43 3.56 11.36
N TYR A 61 4.55 2.68 10.88
CA TYR A 61 3.46 2.10 11.66
C TYR A 61 3.45 0.59 11.49
N ALA A 62 3.36 -0.14 12.60
CA ALA A 62 3.10 -1.57 12.56
C ALA A 62 1.64 -1.81 12.18
N SER A 63 1.38 -2.63 11.17
CA SER A 63 0.03 -3.00 10.76
C SER A 63 0.00 -4.31 10.01
N ASN A 64 -0.91 -5.18 10.39
CA ASN A 64 -1.27 -6.32 9.57
C ASN A 64 -2.25 -5.87 8.47
N ALA A 65 -1.73 -5.58 7.29
CA ALA A 65 -2.52 -5.12 6.16
C ALA A 65 -3.68 -6.07 5.76
N ALA A 66 -3.58 -7.36 6.07
CA ALA A 66 -4.64 -8.34 5.83
C ALA A 66 -5.79 -8.25 6.84
N SER A 67 -5.62 -7.55 7.96
CA SER A 67 -6.66 -7.31 8.96
C SER A 67 -7.42 -6.02 8.66
N PHE A 68 -8.73 -6.13 8.47
CA PHE A 68 -9.60 -4.98 8.20
C PHE A 68 -9.61 -3.99 9.37
N GLU A 69 -9.74 -4.52 10.60
CA GLU A 69 -9.79 -3.69 11.81
C GLU A 69 -8.45 -3.00 12.09
N ASP A 70 -7.33 -3.72 11.95
CA ASP A 70 -6.00 -3.17 12.18
C ASP A 70 -5.66 -2.07 11.16
N THR A 71 -6.05 -2.30 9.90
CA THR A 71 -5.92 -1.29 8.83
C THR A 71 -6.73 -0.03 9.12
N ALA A 72 -7.96 -0.17 9.60
CA ALA A 72 -8.78 0.99 9.96
C ALA A 72 -8.11 1.81 11.07
N LYS A 73 -7.63 1.15 12.14
CA LYS A 73 -6.93 1.80 13.25
C LYS A 73 -5.66 2.54 12.80
N VAL A 74 -4.85 1.90 11.97
CA VAL A 74 -3.60 2.52 11.50
C VAL A 74 -3.87 3.72 10.60
N VAL A 75 -4.87 3.67 9.73
CA VAL A 75 -5.24 4.81 8.88
C VAL A 75 -5.77 5.98 9.70
N GLU A 76 -6.55 5.73 10.75
CA GLU A 76 -6.97 6.76 11.71
C GLU A 76 -5.77 7.40 12.42
N ALA A 77 -4.82 6.60 12.88
CA ALA A 77 -3.59 7.09 13.51
C ALA A 77 -2.75 7.94 12.54
N ILE A 78 -2.59 7.50 11.29
CA ILE A 78 -1.90 8.26 10.26
C ILE A 78 -2.62 9.60 10.01
N HIS A 79 -3.94 9.59 9.89
CA HIS A 79 -4.70 10.83 9.68
C HIS A 79 -4.59 11.78 10.88
N ALA A 80 -4.60 11.27 12.10
CA ALA A 80 -4.38 12.08 13.30
C ALA A 80 -2.99 12.72 13.33
N ASP A 81 -1.96 11.97 12.94
CA ASP A 81 -0.58 12.45 12.97
C ASP A 81 -0.24 13.43 11.84
N PHE A 82 -0.78 13.22 10.65
CA PHE A 82 -0.43 13.99 9.44
C PHE A 82 -1.50 15.00 9.00
N GLY A 83 -2.73 14.88 9.50
CA GLY A 83 -3.85 15.78 9.20
C GLY A 83 -4.49 15.57 7.84
N ARG A 84 -3.83 14.86 6.93
CA ARG A 84 -4.29 14.57 5.56
C ARG A 84 -3.69 13.29 4.99
N ILE A 85 -4.36 12.71 4.00
CA ILE A 85 -3.86 11.59 3.19
C ILE A 85 -4.17 11.92 1.73
N ASP A 86 -3.14 12.23 0.94
CA ASP A 86 -3.29 12.61 -0.47
C ASP A 86 -2.99 11.46 -1.42
N ILE A 87 -2.08 10.58 -1.03
CA ILE A 87 -1.61 9.48 -1.87
C ILE A 87 -1.64 8.21 -1.05
N LEU A 88 -2.23 7.15 -1.61
CA LEU A 88 -2.16 5.79 -1.09
C LEU A 88 -1.45 4.91 -2.12
N VAL A 89 -0.38 4.25 -1.70
CA VAL A 89 0.32 3.24 -2.50
C VAL A 89 0.14 1.87 -1.86
N ASN A 90 -0.70 1.03 -2.44
CA ASN A 90 -0.87 -0.36 -2.07
C ASN A 90 0.26 -1.20 -2.69
N ASN A 91 1.38 -1.27 -1.96
CA ASN A 91 2.58 -1.99 -2.37
C ASN A 91 2.78 -3.30 -1.59
N ALA A 92 2.25 -3.42 -0.37
CA ALA A 92 2.37 -4.65 0.41
C ALA A 92 1.96 -5.89 -0.40
N GLY A 93 2.81 -6.89 -0.41
CA GLY A 93 2.56 -8.10 -1.16
C GLY A 93 3.61 -9.16 -0.94
N ILE A 94 3.20 -10.41 -1.13
CA ILE A 94 4.04 -11.60 -1.01
C ILE A 94 3.79 -12.54 -2.18
N THR A 95 4.70 -13.46 -2.39
CA THR A 95 4.54 -14.63 -3.24
C THR A 95 4.60 -15.92 -2.40
N ARG A 96 3.86 -16.94 -2.81
CA ARG A 96 3.91 -18.31 -2.29
C ARG A 96 3.67 -19.23 -3.47
N ASP A 97 4.71 -19.36 -4.31
CA ASP A 97 4.65 -20.05 -5.58
C ASP A 97 4.53 -21.57 -5.38
N GLY A 98 3.82 -22.23 -6.26
CA GLY A 98 3.63 -23.67 -6.29
C GLY A 98 2.75 -24.08 -7.46
N LEU A 99 3.01 -25.27 -8.03
CA LEU A 99 2.13 -25.82 -9.08
C LEU A 99 0.71 -26.00 -8.53
N MET A 100 -0.31 -25.76 -9.35
CA MET A 100 -1.72 -25.77 -8.94
C MET A 100 -2.10 -27.02 -8.14
N MET A 101 -1.66 -28.19 -8.60
CA MET A 101 -1.96 -29.47 -7.94
C MET A 101 -1.29 -29.65 -6.57
N ARG A 102 -0.30 -28.83 -6.22
CA ARG A 102 0.46 -28.87 -4.95
C ARG A 102 0.25 -27.62 -4.11
N MET A 103 -0.41 -26.61 -4.64
CA MET A 103 -0.68 -25.37 -3.92
C MET A 103 -1.66 -25.66 -2.78
N THR A 104 -1.26 -25.31 -1.57
CA THR A 104 -2.13 -25.47 -0.40
C THR A 104 -3.12 -24.31 -0.29
N GLU A 105 -4.26 -24.58 0.35
CA GLU A 105 -5.23 -23.53 0.70
C GLU A 105 -4.58 -22.39 1.48
N GLN A 106 -3.71 -22.72 2.43
CA GLN A 106 -2.96 -21.74 3.20
C GLN A 106 -2.08 -20.81 2.32
N GLN A 107 -1.40 -21.37 1.32
CA GLN A 107 -0.61 -20.57 0.37
C GLN A 107 -1.49 -19.64 -0.46
N TRP A 108 -2.64 -20.15 -0.90
CA TRP A 108 -3.63 -19.36 -1.63
C TRP A 108 -4.16 -18.22 -0.77
N ASP A 109 -4.72 -18.53 0.39
CA ASP A 109 -5.33 -17.55 1.29
C ASP A 109 -4.35 -16.48 1.75
N MET A 110 -3.11 -16.86 2.06
CA MET A 110 -2.09 -15.93 2.48
C MET A 110 -1.79 -14.89 1.39
N VAL A 111 -1.64 -15.32 0.14
CA VAL A 111 -1.36 -14.40 -0.98
C VAL A 111 -2.56 -13.51 -1.28
N ILE A 112 -3.77 -14.07 -1.33
CA ILE A 112 -5.00 -13.28 -1.55
C ILE A 112 -5.19 -12.25 -0.43
N ASN A 113 -5.02 -12.65 0.82
CA ASN A 113 -5.21 -11.76 1.97
C ASN A 113 -4.17 -10.63 2.02
N VAL A 114 -2.89 -10.96 1.81
CA VAL A 114 -1.82 -9.96 1.90
C VAL A 114 -1.77 -9.06 0.66
N ASN A 115 -2.03 -9.58 -0.54
CA ASN A 115 -1.90 -8.78 -1.77
C ASN A 115 -3.19 -8.04 -2.14
N LEU A 116 -4.34 -8.73 -2.15
CA LEU A 116 -5.59 -8.16 -2.66
C LEU A 116 -6.47 -7.59 -1.55
N LYS A 117 -6.74 -8.37 -0.51
CA LYS A 117 -7.58 -7.91 0.61
C LYS A 117 -6.96 -6.72 1.33
N SER A 118 -5.63 -6.67 1.45
CA SER A 118 -4.94 -5.51 2.02
C SER A 118 -5.22 -4.23 1.24
N ALA A 119 -5.16 -4.28 -0.09
CA ALA A 119 -5.47 -3.14 -0.94
C ALA A 119 -6.92 -2.68 -0.73
N PHE A 120 -7.87 -3.61 -0.69
CA PHE A 120 -9.27 -3.30 -0.33
C PHE A 120 -9.35 -2.62 1.05
N ASN A 121 -8.71 -3.16 2.07
CA ASN A 121 -8.74 -2.62 3.43
C ASN A 121 -8.25 -1.15 3.48
N PHE A 122 -7.09 -0.89 2.88
CA PHE A 122 -6.52 0.48 2.85
C PHE A 122 -7.34 1.44 2.01
N ILE A 123 -7.84 1.02 0.84
CA ILE A 123 -8.73 1.83 0.01
C ILE A 123 -9.99 2.19 0.80
N HIS A 124 -10.63 1.20 1.42
CA HIS A 124 -11.83 1.41 2.23
C HIS A 124 -11.60 2.42 3.35
N ALA A 125 -10.50 2.31 4.09
CA ALA A 125 -10.19 3.19 5.21
C ALA A 125 -9.79 4.61 4.76
N CYS A 126 -9.05 4.76 3.65
CA CYS A 126 -8.60 6.06 3.14
C CYS A 126 -9.70 6.83 2.37
N THR A 127 -10.63 6.13 1.74
CA THR A 127 -11.68 6.72 0.89
C THR A 127 -12.48 7.83 1.58
N PRO A 128 -13.02 7.65 2.81
CA PRO A 128 -13.78 8.72 3.47
C PRO A 128 -12.95 9.99 3.73
N ILE A 129 -11.64 9.82 3.99
CA ILE A 129 -10.71 10.93 4.22
C ILE A 129 -10.51 11.69 2.91
N MET A 130 -10.14 10.98 1.83
CA MET A 130 -9.91 11.57 0.51
C MET A 130 -11.17 12.25 -0.06
N MET A 131 -12.35 11.65 0.14
CA MET A 131 -13.62 12.26 -0.28
C MET A 131 -13.91 13.58 0.44
N ARG A 132 -13.66 13.66 1.76
CA ARG A 132 -13.80 14.93 2.52
C ARG A 132 -12.78 15.97 2.07
N GLN A 133 -11.59 15.57 1.68
CA GLN A 133 -10.54 16.44 1.13
C GLN A 133 -10.84 16.88 -0.30
N LYS A 134 -11.80 16.25 -0.98
CA LYS A 134 -12.15 16.45 -2.40
C LYS A 134 -10.96 16.21 -3.34
N GLY A 135 -10.18 15.18 -3.04
CA GLY A 135 -9.05 14.79 -3.86
C GLY A 135 -8.14 13.77 -3.20
N GLY A 136 -7.44 13.04 -4.02
CA GLY A 136 -6.49 12.02 -3.63
C GLY A 136 -6.04 11.20 -4.84
N SER A 137 -5.04 10.37 -4.67
CA SER A 137 -4.57 9.42 -5.67
C SER A 137 -4.31 8.06 -5.03
N ILE A 138 -4.84 7.00 -5.65
CA ILE A 138 -4.66 5.63 -5.19
C ILE A 138 -3.88 4.86 -6.24
N ILE A 139 -2.74 4.32 -5.85
CA ILE A 139 -1.82 3.57 -6.71
C ILE A 139 -1.78 2.13 -6.22
N ASN A 140 -2.15 1.18 -7.08
CA ASN A 140 -2.09 -0.24 -6.78
C ASN A 140 -0.93 -0.90 -7.53
N MET A 141 -0.01 -1.52 -6.80
CA MET A 141 1.14 -2.22 -7.37
C MET A 141 0.71 -3.57 -7.93
N ALA A 142 0.27 -3.56 -9.19
CA ALA A 142 -0.10 -4.76 -9.94
C ALA A 142 1.14 -5.53 -10.44
N SER A 143 0.96 -6.43 -11.37
CA SER A 143 2.04 -7.18 -12.01
C SER A 143 1.62 -7.63 -13.41
N VAL A 144 2.59 -7.80 -14.31
CA VAL A 144 2.38 -8.39 -15.63
C VAL A 144 1.76 -9.79 -15.55
N VAL A 145 2.07 -10.56 -14.50
CA VAL A 145 1.48 -11.88 -14.30
C VAL A 145 -0.01 -11.82 -13.92
N GLY A 146 -0.50 -10.68 -13.46
CA GLY A 146 -1.94 -10.43 -13.28
C GLY A 146 -2.69 -10.28 -14.60
N VAL A 147 -1.98 -10.00 -15.69
CA VAL A 147 -2.55 -9.90 -17.06
C VAL A 147 -2.37 -11.19 -17.84
N HIS A 148 -1.18 -11.79 -17.77
CA HIS A 148 -0.82 -12.92 -18.63
C HIS A 148 -0.82 -14.27 -17.91
N GLY A 149 -0.82 -14.27 -16.57
CA GLY A 149 -0.58 -15.48 -15.78
C GLY A 149 0.88 -15.92 -15.80
N ASN A 150 1.22 -16.86 -14.92
CA ASN A 150 2.50 -17.56 -14.93
C ASN A 150 2.35 -18.92 -14.26
N ALA A 151 2.99 -19.95 -14.80
CA ALA A 151 2.98 -21.28 -14.20
C ALA A 151 3.56 -21.23 -12.77
N GLY A 152 2.88 -21.87 -11.82
CA GLY A 152 3.27 -21.86 -10.41
C GLY A 152 2.87 -20.62 -9.62
N GLN A 153 2.20 -19.64 -10.23
CA GLN A 153 1.79 -18.39 -9.58
C GLN A 153 0.28 -18.14 -9.65
N ALA A 154 -0.54 -19.18 -9.59
CA ALA A 154 -2.00 -19.04 -9.71
C ALA A 154 -2.58 -18.07 -8.65
N ASN A 155 -2.16 -18.18 -7.38
CA ASN A 155 -2.57 -17.29 -6.30
C ASN A 155 -2.08 -15.85 -6.52
N TYR A 156 -0.82 -15.67 -6.86
CA TYR A 156 -0.23 -14.35 -7.09
C TYR A 156 -0.85 -13.65 -8.32
N SER A 157 -0.98 -14.38 -9.44
CA SER A 157 -1.62 -13.87 -10.65
C SER A 157 -3.07 -13.44 -10.38
N ALA A 158 -3.85 -14.29 -9.68
CA ALA A 158 -5.22 -13.97 -9.28
C ALA A 158 -5.29 -12.70 -8.40
N SER A 159 -4.40 -12.58 -7.42
CA SER A 159 -4.34 -11.40 -6.55
C SER A 159 -4.04 -10.12 -7.31
N LYS A 160 -3.10 -10.16 -8.26
CA LYS A 160 -2.69 -9.00 -9.06
C LYS A 160 -3.72 -8.64 -10.14
N ALA A 161 -4.39 -9.62 -10.74
CA ALA A 161 -5.54 -9.39 -11.61
C ALA A 161 -6.71 -8.75 -10.85
N GLY A 162 -6.98 -9.23 -9.62
CA GLY A 162 -7.98 -8.65 -8.73
C GLY A 162 -7.68 -7.19 -8.38
N MET A 163 -6.41 -6.82 -8.16
CA MET A 163 -6.02 -5.42 -7.94
C MET A 163 -6.30 -4.53 -9.15
N ILE A 164 -6.09 -5.02 -10.37
CA ILE A 164 -6.40 -4.28 -11.61
C ILE A 164 -7.91 -4.04 -11.71
N ALA A 165 -8.73 -5.07 -11.47
CA ALA A 165 -10.17 -4.96 -11.51
C ALA A 165 -10.71 -4.03 -10.39
N LEU A 166 -10.17 -4.17 -9.18
CA LEU A 166 -10.50 -3.29 -8.04
C LEU A 166 -10.23 -1.82 -8.37
N ALA A 167 -9.04 -1.52 -8.93
CA ALA A 167 -8.69 -0.16 -9.33
C ALA A 167 -9.70 0.43 -10.32
N LYS A 168 -10.12 -0.35 -11.32
CA LYS A 168 -11.10 0.10 -12.34
C LYS A 168 -12.47 0.41 -11.72
N SER A 169 -12.95 -0.44 -10.81
CA SER A 169 -14.24 -0.25 -10.13
C SER A 169 -14.21 1.01 -9.25
N ILE A 170 -13.18 1.14 -8.42
CA ILE A 170 -13.04 2.29 -7.53
C ILE A 170 -12.84 3.60 -8.30
N ALA A 171 -12.14 3.58 -9.42
CA ALA A 171 -11.99 4.75 -10.27
C ALA A 171 -13.35 5.24 -10.84
N GLN A 172 -14.28 4.34 -11.14
CA GLN A 172 -15.65 4.72 -11.56
C GLN A 172 -16.47 5.32 -10.41
N GLU A 173 -16.33 4.79 -9.20
CA GLU A 173 -17.03 5.29 -8.02
C GLU A 173 -16.50 6.65 -7.53
N LEU A 174 -15.20 6.84 -7.52
CA LEU A 174 -14.52 7.96 -6.86
C LEU A 174 -13.90 8.98 -7.84
N GLY A 175 -13.91 8.72 -9.13
CA GLY A 175 -13.17 9.52 -10.11
C GLY A 175 -13.56 11.01 -10.17
N SER A 176 -14.75 11.36 -9.72
CA SER A 176 -15.21 12.75 -9.59
C SER A 176 -14.79 13.44 -8.28
N ARG A 177 -14.16 12.72 -7.38
CA ARG A 177 -13.91 13.14 -5.99
C ARG A 177 -12.46 13.04 -5.61
#